data_4023efa636136864e4a7f728f91b5b69
#
_entry.id   4023efa636136864e4a7f728f91b5b69
#
_cell.length_a   1.000
_cell.length_b   1.000
_cell.length_c   1.000
_cell.angle_alpha   90.00
_cell.angle_beta   90.00
_cell.angle_gamma   90.00
#
_symmetry.space_group_name_H-M   'P 1'
#
loop_
_entity.id
_entity.type
_entity.pdbx_description
1 polymer ?
#
loop_
_entity_poly.entity_id
_entity_poly.type
_entity_poly.pdbx_seq_one_letter_code
_entity_poly.pdbx_strand_id
1 'polypeptide(L)'
;MTGMEFSEAGDVNSPYNTCEKYKFRAATGNQNWDGYNALYKTANRTIPGGSCYSVGSGGHICGGGYGLLSRLHGLTVDWLSGVDILVPDLNGKGLVSKHVSLNSTGTERDLFIACRGGGGGNYGIILNYYYKDLPHAPRQAYLLTLSWPWASFTKEKLKHFLKEYWRWFKENDRHWNSSDPALANGGLFTLLKLQHRSTGDISLLIQYTGTNGRVDALNQTAPLIDFVHHMNSAAGTNAYVASMENSWGPVTRLQGKEARLSNPLKDARLMDWLYLTQTINGSGSNQFGKYKSFYQIENFTDVEVDAIWTHFNQTGQTHLNQALLQIDSYGGCVNTNDEVSNPTAVHQRHSLLKSQLQAYWTDPINEDKCIRWCQDFFNDFFSQQNGKPFSDNQRYEGCFINYPDVDMRYISNQPGTTDTRWLELYYGDKVNMLINTKRAVDPENIFRSEMSIPVSHP
;
A
#
# COMPACT_ATOMS: atom_id res chain seq x y z
N MET A 1 3.33 6.38 22.83
CA MET A 1 4.73 5.98 23.09
C MET A 1 5.52 6.20 21.83
N THR A 2 6.60 6.92 21.92
CA THR A 2 7.60 7.11 20.87
C THR A 2 8.94 6.57 21.39
N GLY A 3 9.84 6.23 20.51
CA GLY A 3 11.18 5.78 20.84
C GLY A 3 11.65 4.67 19.91
N MET A 4 12.94 4.68 19.65
CA MET A 4 13.60 3.71 18.79
C MET A 4 14.92 3.33 19.41
N GLU A 5 15.35 2.11 19.16
CA GLU A 5 16.62 1.60 19.63
C GLU A 5 17.23 0.75 18.52
N PHE A 6 18.50 0.98 18.22
CA PHE A 6 19.25 0.24 17.22
C PHE A 6 20.58 -0.24 17.81
N SER A 7 20.93 -1.48 17.53
CA SER A 7 22.22 -2.06 17.86
C SER A 7 22.72 -2.96 16.74
N GLU A 8 23.88 -2.64 16.17
CA GLU A 8 24.51 -3.49 15.15
C GLU A 8 24.92 -4.85 15.72
N ALA A 9 25.25 -4.90 17.02
CA ALA A 9 25.56 -6.15 17.73
C ALA A 9 24.32 -7.07 17.88
N GLY A 10 23.11 -6.52 17.69
CA GLY A 10 21.88 -7.28 17.80
C GLY A 10 21.54 -7.65 19.25
N ASP A 11 21.76 -6.75 20.20
CA ASP A 11 21.52 -6.96 21.63
C ASP A 11 20.32 -6.20 22.20
N VAL A 12 19.51 -5.57 21.33
CA VAL A 12 18.21 -5.01 21.70
C VAL A 12 17.27 -6.14 22.13
N ASN A 13 16.59 -5.97 23.26
CA ASN A 13 15.63 -6.97 23.75
C ASN A 13 14.29 -6.33 24.17
N SER A 14 13.29 -7.19 24.31
CA SER A 14 12.03 -6.83 24.94
C SER A 14 12.17 -6.90 26.47
N PRO A 15 11.58 -5.94 27.21
CA PRO A 15 11.48 -6.05 28.67
C PRO A 15 10.61 -7.23 29.13
N TYR A 16 9.80 -7.79 28.24
CA TYR A 16 8.90 -8.92 28.52
C TYR A 16 9.47 -10.27 28.05
N ASN A 17 10.58 -10.27 27.30
CA ASN A 17 11.33 -11.45 26.90
C ASN A 17 12.80 -11.06 26.65
N THR A 18 13.65 -11.27 27.66
CA THR A 18 15.09 -10.91 27.60
C THR A 18 15.93 -11.94 26.86
N CYS A 19 15.38 -13.11 26.51
CA CYS A 19 16.13 -14.18 25.87
C CYS A 19 16.27 -13.92 24.35
N GLU A 20 15.27 -13.28 23.73
CA GLU A 20 15.34 -12.95 22.32
C GLU A 20 16.05 -11.62 22.08
N LYS A 21 16.85 -11.59 21.02
CA LYS A 21 17.70 -10.46 20.65
C LYS A 21 17.37 -9.96 19.26
N TYR A 22 17.43 -8.63 19.09
CA TYR A 22 17.06 -7.91 17.87
C TYR A 22 18.09 -6.82 17.57
N LYS A 23 18.12 -6.37 16.32
CA LYS A 23 18.92 -5.20 15.94
C LYS A 23 18.17 -3.89 16.10
N PHE A 24 16.86 -3.90 15.92
CA PHE A 24 16.07 -2.68 15.94
C PHE A 24 14.74 -2.89 16.66
N ARG A 25 14.36 -1.88 17.46
CA ARG A 25 13.05 -1.74 18.09
C ARG A 25 12.46 -0.38 17.73
N ALA A 26 11.18 -0.37 17.37
CA ALA A 26 10.41 0.85 17.18
C ALA A 26 9.11 0.80 17.97
N ALA A 27 8.88 1.79 18.83
CA ALA A 27 7.58 1.99 19.48
C ALA A 27 6.51 2.42 18.46
N THR A 28 5.26 2.02 18.67
CA THR A 28 4.16 2.20 17.70
C THR A 28 3.70 3.63 17.50
N GLY A 29 4.03 4.56 18.39
CA GLY A 29 3.70 5.97 18.29
C GLY A 29 4.58 6.80 17.36
N ASN A 30 5.55 6.19 16.68
CA ASN A 30 6.40 6.84 15.69
C ASN A 30 5.67 6.95 14.34
N GLN A 31 6.12 7.89 13.51
CA GLN A 31 5.75 7.99 12.10
C GLN A 31 6.74 7.21 11.22
N ASN A 32 6.37 6.93 9.98
CA ASN A 32 7.26 6.30 9.00
C ASN A 32 8.60 7.05 8.85
N TRP A 33 8.54 8.39 8.81
CA TRP A 33 9.74 9.22 8.72
C TRP A 33 10.72 9.00 9.87
N ASP A 34 10.22 8.84 11.09
CA ASP A 34 11.09 8.63 12.24
C ASP A 34 11.93 7.36 12.06
N GLY A 35 11.30 6.28 11.57
CA GLY A 35 11.99 5.03 11.24
C GLY A 35 12.99 5.17 10.11
N TYR A 36 12.59 5.82 9.00
CA TYR A 36 13.49 6.04 7.85
C TYR A 36 14.72 6.84 8.27
N ASN A 37 14.52 7.97 8.94
CA ASN A 37 15.59 8.86 9.35
C ASN A 37 16.55 8.21 10.37
N ALA A 38 16.00 7.54 11.39
CA ALA A 38 16.83 6.89 12.40
C ALA A 38 17.69 5.78 11.79
N LEU A 39 17.10 4.85 11.02
CA LEU A 39 17.82 3.72 10.44
C LEU A 39 18.80 4.13 9.34
N TYR A 40 18.43 5.09 8.49
CA TYR A 40 19.28 5.59 7.43
C TYR A 40 20.58 6.20 8.00
N LYS A 41 20.44 7.08 8.98
CA LYS A 41 21.58 7.81 9.56
C LYS A 41 22.45 6.98 10.46
N THR A 42 21.90 6.00 11.17
CA THR A 42 22.66 5.18 12.12
C THR A 42 23.27 3.95 11.48
N ALA A 43 22.61 3.34 10.49
CA ALA A 43 22.96 2.01 10.02
C ALA A 43 22.93 1.85 8.48
N ASN A 44 22.59 2.88 7.72
CA ASN A 44 22.31 2.78 6.28
C ASN A 44 21.27 1.68 5.97
N ARG A 45 20.26 1.55 6.84
CA ARG A 45 19.15 0.60 6.74
C ARG A 45 17.84 1.33 6.61
N THR A 46 16.78 0.60 6.27
CA THR A 46 15.42 1.12 6.23
C THR A 46 14.40 0.03 6.51
N ILE A 47 13.17 0.42 6.81
CA ILE A 47 12.00 -0.44 6.70
C ILE A 47 11.36 -0.21 5.32
N PRO A 48 10.82 -1.23 4.63
CA PRO A 48 10.09 -1.03 3.38
C PRO A 48 8.67 -0.50 3.65
N GLY A 49 8.59 0.65 4.33
CA GLY A 49 7.35 1.26 4.79
C GLY A 49 6.67 2.16 3.75
N GLY A 50 5.57 2.81 4.16
CA GLY A 50 4.67 3.55 3.31
C GLY A 50 5.26 4.77 2.60
N SER A 51 4.65 5.15 1.47
CA SER A 51 5.03 6.33 0.70
C SER A 51 4.70 7.65 1.39
N CYS A 52 3.77 7.66 2.34
CA CYS A 52 3.44 8.82 3.15
C CYS A 52 4.29 8.83 4.41
N TYR A 53 5.20 9.79 4.52
CA TYR A 53 6.18 9.87 5.61
C TYR A 53 5.54 10.14 6.99
N SER A 54 4.39 10.78 7.04
CA SER A 54 3.70 11.20 8.27
C SER A 54 2.68 10.18 8.79
N VAL A 55 2.51 9.04 8.12
CA VAL A 55 1.63 7.97 8.61
C VAL A 55 2.22 7.31 9.85
N GLY A 56 1.38 7.08 10.87
CA GLY A 56 1.76 6.40 12.10
C GLY A 56 2.15 4.94 11.86
N SER A 57 3.34 4.57 12.32
CA SER A 57 3.91 3.24 12.12
C SER A 57 3.05 2.13 12.76
N GLY A 58 2.40 2.43 13.89
CA GLY A 58 1.60 1.46 14.62
C GLY A 58 0.50 0.83 13.79
N GLY A 59 -0.34 1.66 13.15
CA GLY A 59 -1.40 1.16 12.27
C GLY A 59 -0.87 0.67 10.93
N HIS A 60 0.12 1.36 10.38
CA HIS A 60 0.69 1.01 9.07
C HIS A 60 1.28 -0.41 9.05
N ILE A 61 2.11 -0.75 10.05
CA ILE A 61 2.81 -2.04 10.10
C ILE A 61 1.84 -3.18 10.34
N CYS A 62 0.94 -3.08 11.33
CA CYS A 62 0.05 -4.20 11.67
C CYS A 62 -0.92 -4.60 10.54
N GLY A 63 -1.14 -3.74 9.54
CA GLY A 63 -1.91 -4.07 8.34
C GLY A 63 -1.07 -4.53 7.14
N GLY A 64 0.25 -4.72 7.33
CA GLY A 64 1.17 -5.20 6.27
C GLY A 64 2.36 -4.29 6.01
N GLY A 65 2.15 -2.98 5.89
CA GLY A 65 3.23 -2.03 5.65
C GLY A 65 3.76 -2.04 4.22
N TYR A 66 2.92 -1.61 3.25
CA TYR A 66 3.27 -1.48 1.85
C TYR A 66 3.76 -0.07 1.52
N GLY A 67 4.77 0.05 0.64
CA GLY A 67 5.22 1.34 0.12
C GLY A 67 6.39 1.30 -0.85
N LEU A 68 7.22 2.35 -0.81
CA LEU A 68 8.22 2.74 -1.81
C LEU A 68 9.21 1.66 -2.23
N LEU A 69 9.54 0.72 -1.35
CA LEU A 69 10.52 -0.32 -1.59
C LEU A 69 9.93 -1.74 -1.52
N SER A 70 8.60 -1.86 -1.49
CA SER A 70 7.98 -3.18 -1.29
C SER A 70 8.21 -4.13 -2.46
N ARG A 71 8.25 -3.64 -3.69
CA ARG A 71 8.61 -4.49 -4.83
C ARG A 71 10.04 -5.04 -4.75
N LEU A 72 10.95 -4.31 -4.07
CA LEU A 72 12.34 -4.71 -3.91
C LEU A 72 12.58 -5.55 -2.65
N HIS A 73 11.87 -5.26 -1.56
CA HIS A 73 12.17 -5.82 -0.24
C HIS A 73 11.00 -6.51 0.46
N GLY A 74 9.84 -6.64 -0.20
CA GLY A 74 8.63 -7.16 0.44
C GLY A 74 7.92 -6.12 1.31
N LEU A 75 6.99 -6.58 2.14
CA LEU A 75 6.24 -5.75 3.07
C LEU A 75 7.04 -5.51 4.37
N THR A 76 6.68 -4.48 5.13
CA THR A 76 7.32 -4.24 6.45
C THR A 76 7.17 -5.45 7.37
N VAL A 77 6.01 -6.12 7.35
CA VAL A 77 5.76 -7.30 8.18
C VAL A 77 6.61 -8.51 7.81
N ASP A 78 7.14 -8.58 6.59
CA ASP A 78 8.00 -9.69 6.17
C ASP A 78 9.35 -9.68 6.93
N TRP A 79 9.75 -8.51 7.44
CA TRP A 79 10.95 -8.29 8.25
C TRP A 79 10.68 -8.31 9.76
N LEU A 80 9.41 -8.23 10.16
CA LEU A 80 9.02 -8.17 11.56
C LEU A 80 9.32 -9.50 12.25
N SER A 81 10.06 -9.45 13.37
CA SER A 81 10.57 -10.62 14.07
C SER A 81 9.98 -10.81 15.47
N GLY A 82 9.46 -9.75 16.08
CA GLY A 82 8.82 -9.79 17.38
C GLY A 82 7.92 -8.57 17.62
N VAL A 83 6.99 -8.71 18.56
CA VAL A 83 6.01 -7.68 18.94
C VAL A 83 5.81 -7.70 20.44
N ASP A 84 5.82 -6.52 21.06
CA ASP A 84 5.28 -6.35 22.42
C ASP A 84 3.83 -5.89 22.29
N ILE A 85 2.92 -6.58 22.98
CA ILE A 85 1.48 -6.31 22.93
C ILE A 85 0.84 -6.40 24.31
N LEU A 86 -0.08 -5.48 24.61
CA LEU A 86 -0.99 -5.56 25.75
C LEU A 86 -2.25 -6.30 25.31
N VAL A 87 -2.54 -7.41 25.97
CA VAL A 87 -3.74 -8.23 25.70
C VAL A 87 -4.59 -8.35 26.98
N PRO A 88 -5.88 -8.75 26.89
CA PRO A 88 -6.67 -9.04 28.07
C PRO A 88 -6.02 -10.09 28.97
N ASP A 89 -6.05 -9.87 30.28
CA ASP A 89 -5.62 -10.87 31.26
C ASP A 89 -6.76 -11.86 31.50
N LEU A 90 -6.63 -13.06 30.97
CA LEU A 90 -7.64 -14.11 31.08
C LEU A 90 -7.78 -14.69 32.51
N ASN A 91 -6.79 -14.44 33.39
CA ASN A 91 -6.77 -14.92 34.77
C ASN A 91 -7.05 -13.81 35.80
N GLY A 92 -7.13 -12.57 35.35
CA GLY A 92 -7.29 -11.37 36.18
C GLY A 92 -8.23 -10.33 35.59
N LYS A 93 -8.18 -9.13 36.18
CA LYS A 93 -8.89 -7.97 35.63
C LYS A 93 -7.87 -6.99 35.02
N GLY A 94 -8.02 -6.68 33.75
CA GLY A 94 -7.19 -5.69 33.08
C GLY A 94 -6.41 -6.25 31.89
N LEU A 95 -5.21 -5.70 31.67
CA LEU A 95 -4.35 -6.06 30.54
C LEU A 95 -3.01 -6.59 31.06
N VAL A 96 -2.44 -7.52 30.31
CA VAL A 96 -1.09 -8.07 30.56
C VAL A 96 -0.21 -7.84 29.34
N SER A 97 1.04 -7.47 29.57
CA SER A 97 2.05 -7.33 28.53
C SER A 97 2.64 -8.68 28.15
N LYS A 98 2.72 -8.93 26.84
CA LYS A 98 3.36 -10.11 26.27
C LYS A 98 4.36 -9.71 25.20
N HIS A 99 5.41 -10.49 25.06
CA HIS A 99 6.26 -10.49 23.86
C HIS A 99 5.93 -11.75 23.05
N VAL A 100 5.63 -11.57 21.77
CA VAL A 100 5.33 -12.67 20.84
C VAL A 100 6.22 -12.57 19.60
N SER A 101 6.64 -13.72 19.08
CA SER A 101 7.58 -13.80 17.95
C SER A 101 7.36 -15.09 17.14
N LEU A 102 8.12 -15.29 16.05
CA LEU A 102 8.13 -16.55 15.31
C LEU A 102 8.59 -17.75 16.15
N ASN A 103 9.33 -17.52 17.24
CA ASN A 103 9.77 -18.58 18.16
C ASN A 103 8.72 -18.93 19.21
N SER A 104 7.66 -18.13 19.34
CA SER A 104 6.50 -18.47 20.18
C SER A 104 5.80 -19.73 19.67
N THR A 105 5.03 -20.38 20.52
CA THR A 105 4.30 -21.60 20.20
C THR A 105 2.79 -21.44 20.46
N GLY A 106 1.97 -22.27 19.82
CA GLY A 106 0.53 -22.27 20.00
C GLY A 106 -0.10 -20.89 19.78
N THR A 107 -1.02 -20.49 20.64
CA THR A 107 -1.77 -19.22 20.52
C THR A 107 -0.87 -17.99 20.46
N GLU A 108 0.29 -17.99 21.11
CA GLU A 108 1.20 -16.85 21.06
C GLU A 108 1.88 -16.70 19.68
N ARG A 109 2.17 -17.82 19.02
CA ARG A 109 2.64 -17.81 17.63
C ARG A 109 1.53 -17.30 16.69
N ASP A 110 0.30 -17.77 16.87
CA ASP A 110 -0.84 -17.32 16.07
C ASP A 110 -1.11 -15.82 16.26
N LEU A 111 -1.00 -15.33 17.51
CA LEU A 111 -1.08 -13.90 17.82
C LEU A 111 0.02 -13.10 17.13
N PHE A 112 1.26 -13.61 17.10
CA PHE A 112 2.34 -12.93 16.37
C PHE A 112 2.04 -12.86 14.87
N ILE A 113 1.57 -13.95 14.25
CA ILE A 113 1.17 -13.97 12.84
C ILE A 113 0.03 -12.97 12.60
N ALA A 114 -0.97 -12.93 13.50
CA ALA A 114 -2.08 -11.98 13.43
C ALA A 114 -1.61 -10.50 13.50
N CYS A 115 -0.57 -10.18 14.27
CA CYS A 115 0.04 -8.85 14.31
C CYS A 115 0.80 -8.48 13.02
N ARG A 116 1.04 -9.45 12.14
CA ARG A 116 1.76 -9.30 10.86
C ARG A 116 0.80 -9.21 9.67
N GLY A 117 -0.15 -8.29 9.70
CA GLY A 117 -1.10 -8.05 8.61
C GLY A 117 -2.58 -8.21 8.96
N GLY A 118 -2.92 -8.69 10.15
CA GLY A 118 -4.30 -8.85 10.58
C GLY A 118 -5.01 -7.56 11.00
N GLY A 119 -4.35 -6.41 10.81
CA GLY A 119 -4.93 -5.10 11.13
C GLY A 119 -4.81 -4.71 12.60
N GLY A 120 -4.93 -3.41 12.86
CA GLY A 120 -4.80 -2.85 14.21
C GLY A 120 -6.07 -2.97 15.05
N GLY A 121 -5.88 -2.98 16.39
CA GLY A 121 -7.01 -2.92 17.34
C GLY A 121 -7.87 -4.17 17.43
N ASN A 122 -7.37 -5.33 16.97
CA ASN A 122 -8.12 -6.57 16.98
C ASN A 122 -7.87 -7.46 18.22
N TYR A 123 -6.62 -7.49 18.70
CA TYR A 123 -6.18 -8.45 19.72
C TYR A 123 -5.67 -7.78 20.97
N GLY A 124 -5.30 -6.50 20.90
CA GLY A 124 -4.67 -5.75 21.96
C GLY A 124 -4.06 -4.46 21.45
N ILE A 125 -3.23 -3.84 22.31
CA ILE A 125 -2.50 -2.61 22.00
C ILE A 125 -1.04 -2.97 21.76
N ILE A 126 -0.58 -2.87 20.51
CA ILE A 126 0.83 -3.09 20.17
C ILE A 126 1.67 -1.93 20.74
N LEU A 127 2.75 -2.26 21.44
CA LEU A 127 3.64 -1.31 22.07
C LEU A 127 4.91 -1.08 21.25
N ASN A 128 5.55 -2.17 20.80
CA ASN A 128 6.80 -2.14 20.07
C ASN A 128 6.84 -3.18 18.96
N TYR A 129 7.55 -2.87 17.90
CA TYR A 129 7.93 -3.77 16.81
C TYR A 129 9.44 -4.05 16.89
N TYR A 130 9.85 -5.30 16.66
CA TYR A 130 11.24 -5.75 16.74
C TYR A 130 11.68 -6.40 15.43
N TYR A 131 12.92 -6.12 15.03
CA TYR A 131 13.52 -6.60 13.78
C TYR A 131 14.89 -7.21 14.05
N LYS A 132 15.12 -8.45 13.57
CA LYS A 132 16.43 -9.12 13.62
C LYS A 132 17.36 -8.62 12.53
N ASP A 133 16.79 -8.25 11.39
CA ASP A 133 17.51 -7.62 10.30
C ASP A 133 16.60 -6.65 9.55
N LEU A 134 17.18 -5.81 8.72
CA LEU A 134 16.48 -4.85 7.88
C LEU A 134 17.26 -4.63 6.57
N PRO A 135 16.60 -4.33 5.46
CA PRO A 135 17.27 -4.11 4.19
C PRO A 135 18.11 -2.82 4.21
N HIS A 136 19.11 -2.77 3.34
CA HIS A 136 19.86 -1.55 3.10
C HIS A 136 18.96 -0.47 2.49
N ALA A 137 19.15 0.76 2.97
CA ALA A 137 18.49 1.91 2.38
C ALA A 137 19.14 2.26 1.02
N PRO A 138 18.35 2.64 0.01
CA PRO A 138 18.92 3.22 -1.20
C PRO A 138 19.67 4.51 -0.87
N ARG A 139 20.78 4.75 -1.56
CA ARG A 139 21.50 6.01 -1.42
C ARG A 139 20.82 7.14 -2.17
N GLN A 140 20.38 6.85 -3.38
CA GLN A 140 19.76 7.80 -4.30
C GLN A 140 18.56 7.16 -5.00
N ALA A 141 17.68 8.00 -5.51
CA ALA A 141 16.60 7.60 -6.39
C ALA A 141 16.29 8.65 -7.44
N TYR A 142 15.84 8.20 -8.59
CA TYR A 142 15.16 9.06 -9.55
C TYR A 142 13.71 9.24 -9.15
N LEU A 143 13.23 10.48 -9.21
CA LEU A 143 11.83 10.84 -9.07
C LEU A 143 11.36 11.54 -10.34
N LEU A 144 10.31 11.02 -10.95
CA LEU A 144 9.69 11.57 -12.16
C LEU A 144 8.18 11.54 -12.01
N THR A 145 7.50 12.62 -12.36
CA THR A 145 6.03 12.63 -12.48
C THR A 145 5.67 13.05 -13.88
N LEU A 146 4.97 12.17 -14.58
CA LEU A 146 4.39 12.42 -15.89
C LEU A 146 2.90 12.70 -15.75
N SER A 147 2.34 13.51 -16.65
CA SER A 147 0.91 13.74 -16.73
C SER A 147 0.42 13.83 -18.17
N TRP A 148 -0.84 13.47 -18.34
CA TRP A 148 -1.56 13.54 -19.61
C TRP A 148 -2.94 14.15 -19.35
N PRO A 149 -3.33 15.21 -20.10
CA PRO A 149 -4.68 15.76 -19.97
C PRO A 149 -5.75 14.74 -20.36
N TRP A 150 -6.87 14.68 -19.65
CA TRP A 150 -8.01 13.84 -20.03
C TRP A 150 -8.47 14.08 -21.46
N ALA A 151 -8.35 15.33 -21.96
CA ALA A 151 -8.68 15.68 -23.32
C ALA A 151 -7.84 14.95 -24.39
N SER A 152 -6.69 14.41 -24.02
CA SER A 152 -5.83 13.62 -24.90
C SER A 152 -6.29 12.18 -25.06
N PHE A 153 -7.23 11.72 -24.22
CA PHE A 153 -7.74 10.35 -24.24
C PHE A 153 -9.13 10.27 -24.87
N THR A 154 -9.34 9.25 -25.66
CA THR A 154 -10.63 8.62 -25.88
C THR A 154 -10.76 7.42 -24.95
N LYS A 155 -11.95 6.84 -24.81
CA LYS A 155 -12.15 5.62 -24.02
C LYS A 155 -11.23 4.48 -24.49
N GLU A 156 -11.07 4.31 -25.79
CA GLU A 156 -10.20 3.27 -26.36
C GLU A 156 -8.72 3.50 -26.06
N LYS A 157 -8.26 4.74 -26.08
CA LYS A 157 -6.91 5.08 -25.67
C LYS A 157 -6.69 4.83 -24.18
N LEU A 158 -7.65 5.19 -23.32
CA LEU A 158 -7.57 4.89 -21.89
C LEU A 158 -7.52 3.39 -21.63
N LYS A 159 -8.37 2.62 -22.34
CA LYS A 159 -8.35 1.15 -22.28
C LYS A 159 -6.97 0.59 -22.63
N HIS A 160 -6.40 1.04 -23.74
CA HIS A 160 -5.06 0.62 -24.14
C HIS A 160 -4.02 1.00 -23.08
N PHE A 161 -4.02 2.23 -22.61
CA PHE A 161 -3.09 2.73 -21.61
C PHE A 161 -3.11 1.93 -20.29
N LEU A 162 -4.30 1.65 -19.75
CA LEU A 162 -4.47 0.86 -18.52
C LEU A 162 -4.02 -0.60 -18.72
N LYS A 163 -4.38 -1.20 -19.86
CA LYS A 163 -3.98 -2.57 -20.19
C LYS A 163 -2.47 -2.69 -20.36
N GLU A 164 -1.81 -1.71 -20.95
CA GLU A 164 -0.35 -1.68 -21.10
C GLU A 164 0.37 -1.43 -19.77
N TYR A 165 -0.20 -0.60 -18.87
CA TYR A 165 0.34 -0.42 -17.51
C TYR A 165 0.41 -1.78 -16.78
N TRP A 166 -0.67 -2.55 -16.76
CA TRP A 166 -0.69 -3.90 -16.18
C TRP A 166 0.26 -4.85 -16.91
N ARG A 167 0.25 -4.83 -18.26
CA ARG A 167 1.06 -5.73 -19.08
C ARG A 167 2.54 -5.58 -18.81
N TRP A 168 3.04 -4.34 -18.67
CA TRP A 168 4.45 -4.13 -18.38
C TRP A 168 4.86 -4.83 -17.07
N PHE A 169 4.07 -4.70 -16.01
CA PHE A 169 4.35 -5.40 -14.76
C PHE A 169 4.25 -6.91 -14.93
N LYS A 170 3.25 -7.43 -15.64
CA LYS A 170 3.11 -8.88 -15.89
C LYS A 170 4.31 -9.48 -16.58
N GLU A 171 4.84 -8.81 -17.59
CA GLU A 171 5.99 -9.28 -18.37
C GLU A 171 7.31 -9.16 -17.60
N ASN A 172 7.43 -8.15 -16.73
CA ASN A 172 8.67 -7.80 -16.06
C ASN A 172 8.73 -8.21 -14.58
N ASP A 173 7.64 -8.66 -13.95
CA ASP A 173 7.61 -8.96 -12.51
C ASP A 173 8.65 -10.00 -12.10
N ARG A 174 8.85 -11.05 -12.90
CA ARG A 174 9.87 -12.10 -12.68
C ARG A 174 11.31 -11.56 -12.63
N HIS A 175 11.56 -10.37 -13.15
CA HIS A 175 12.87 -9.73 -13.21
C HIS A 175 13.10 -8.74 -12.05
N TRP A 176 12.23 -8.70 -11.03
CA TRP A 176 12.36 -7.77 -9.93
C TRP A 176 13.76 -7.79 -9.28
N ASN A 177 14.41 -8.95 -9.20
CA ASN A 177 15.75 -9.17 -8.64
C ASN A 177 16.69 -9.85 -9.66
N SER A 178 16.63 -9.45 -10.91
CA SER A 178 17.51 -10.01 -11.95
C SER A 178 18.98 -9.70 -11.65
N SER A 179 19.87 -10.66 -11.96
CA SER A 179 21.32 -10.44 -11.93
C SER A 179 21.79 -9.50 -13.05
N ASP A 180 21.02 -9.36 -14.12
CA ASP A 180 21.24 -8.36 -15.15
C ASP A 180 20.63 -7.01 -14.71
N PRO A 181 21.45 -5.99 -14.44
CA PRO A 181 20.95 -4.69 -13.99
C PRO A 181 20.03 -4.00 -15.02
N ALA A 182 20.13 -4.34 -16.29
CA ALA A 182 19.29 -3.79 -17.34
C ALA A 182 17.84 -4.29 -17.29
N LEU A 183 17.61 -5.42 -16.60
CA LEU A 183 16.29 -6.02 -16.42
C LEU A 183 15.76 -5.84 -15.00
N ALA A 184 16.64 -5.63 -14.03
CA ALA A 184 16.33 -5.62 -12.61
C ALA A 184 15.42 -4.44 -12.21
N ASN A 185 14.14 -4.69 -12.02
CA ASN A 185 13.11 -3.65 -11.88
C ASN A 185 12.47 -3.56 -10.48
N GLY A 186 12.92 -4.30 -9.48
CA GLY A 186 12.36 -4.26 -8.12
C GLY A 186 12.43 -2.88 -7.47
N GLY A 187 13.42 -2.05 -7.83
CA GLY A 187 13.52 -0.67 -7.38
C GLY A 187 12.54 0.31 -8.03
N LEU A 188 11.68 -0.15 -8.95
CA LEU A 188 10.64 0.65 -9.59
C LEU A 188 9.37 0.65 -8.74
N PHE A 189 9.00 1.80 -8.23
CA PHE A 189 7.72 2.04 -7.56
C PHE A 189 6.94 3.10 -8.32
N THR A 190 5.66 2.84 -8.58
CA THR A 190 4.83 3.74 -9.38
C THR A 190 3.46 3.96 -8.74
N LEU A 191 2.94 5.18 -8.88
CA LEU A 191 1.60 5.59 -8.53
C LEU A 191 0.92 6.17 -9.79
N LEU A 192 0.10 5.37 -10.44
CA LEU A 192 -0.78 5.87 -11.52
C LEU A 192 -2.04 6.46 -10.87
N LYS A 193 -2.25 7.77 -11.04
CA LYS A 193 -3.38 8.50 -10.47
C LYS A 193 -4.33 8.95 -11.58
N LEU A 194 -5.50 8.36 -11.61
CA LEU A 194 -6.61 8.82 -12.43
C LEU A 194 -7.40 9.82 -11.57
N GLN A 195 -7.04 11.11 -11.67
CA GLN A 195 -7.77 12.16 -10.95
C GLN A 195 -9.09 12.44 -11.67
N HIS A 196 -10.13 12.79 -10.93
CA HIS A 196 -11.38 13.18 -11.53
C HIS A 196 -11.17 14.39 -12.46
N ARG A 197 -11.73 14.35 -13.68
CA ARG A 197 -11.50 15.35 -14.74
C ARG A 197 -11.86 16.79 -14.35
N SER A 198 -12.71 16.97 -13.34
CA SER A 198 -13.07 18.30 -12.83
C SER A 198 -11.87 19.08 -12.28
N THR A 199 -10.78 18.41 -11.90
CA THR A 199 -9.65 19.04 -11.22
C THR A 199 -8.28 18.65 -11.67
N GLY A 200 -8.13 17.49 -12.27
CA GLY A 200 -6.80 17.00 -12.56
C GLY A 200 -6.67 16.25 -13.87
N ASP A 201 -5.48 15.81 -14.10
CA ASP A 201 -5.07 15.00 -15.24
C ASP A 201 -4.83 13.55 -14.81
N ILE A 202 -4.59 12.67 -15.76
CA ILE A 202 -4.01 11.37 -15.51
C ILE A 202 -2.53 11.61 -15.21
N SER A 203 -2.03 11.17 -14.05
CA SER A 203 -0.63 11.36 -13.67
C SER A 203 0.02 10.06 -13.24
N LEU A 204 1.32 9.94 -13.49
CA LEU A 204 2.14 8.78 -13.15
C LEU A 204 3.39 9.26 -12.41
N LEU A 205 3.40 9.05 -11.10
CA LEU A 205 4.58 9.26 -10.29
C LEU A 205 5.42 7.98 -10.31
N ILE A 206 6.72 8.15 -10.52
CA ILE A 206 7.69 7.06 -10.63
C ILE A 206 8.85 7.36 -9.69
N GLN A 207 9.14 6.43 -8.78
CA GLN A 207 10.41 6.36 -8.05
C GLN A 207 11.22 5.18 -8.57
N TYR A 208 12.52 5.37 -8.77
CA TYR A 208 13.41 4.29 -9.14
C TYR A 208 14.74 4.36 -8.39
N THR A 209 15.10 3.30 -7.67
CA THR A 209 16.28 3.23 -6.80
C THR A 209 17.39 2.31 -7.34
N GLY A 210 17.13 1.60 -8.45
CA GLY A 210 17.92 0.40 -8.79
C GLY A 210 17.66 -0.74 -7.78
N THR A 211 18.22 -1.90 -8.02
CA THR A 211 18.03 -3.06 -7.13
C THR A 211 19.02 -3.09 -5.96
N ASN A 212 20.19 -2.50 -6.11
CA ASN A 212 21.21 -2.40 -5.06
C ASN A 212 21.33 -0.98 -4.46
N GLY A 213 20.30 -0.16 -4.64
CA GLY A 213 20.27 1.21 -4.11
C GLY A 213 21.19 2.20 -4.83
N ARG A 214 21.66 1.85 -6.03
CA ARG A 214 22.51 2.69 -6.87
C ARG A 214 21.90 2.87 -8.26
N VAL A 215 22.03 4.05 -8.82
CA VAL A 215 21.48 4.43 -10.14
C VAL A 215 22.53 5.24 -10.96
N ASP A 216 23.80 5.07 -10.65
CA ASP A 216 24.92 5.83 -11.22
C ASP A 216 25.43 5.27 -12.56
N ALA A 217 25.10 4.02 -12.90
CA ALA A 217 25.46 3.41 -14.18
C ALA A 217 24.29 3.39 -15.17
N LEU A 218 24.57 3.62 -16.46
CA LEU A 218 23.54 3.68 -17.52
C LEU A 218 22.69 2.39 -17.61
N ASN A 219 23.30 1.22 -17.46
CA ASN A 219 22.58 -0.04 -17.49
C ASN A 219 21.65 -0.24 -16.27
N GLN A 220 21.93 0.43 -15.15
CA GLN A 220 21.08 0.38 -13.97
C GLN A 220 19.82 1.23 -14.10
N THR A 221 19.75 2.13 -15.08
CA THR A 221 18.57 2.99 -15.32
C THR A 221 17.70 2.46 -16.47
N ALA A 222 18.10 1.38 -17.13
CA ALA A 222 17.37 0.82 -18.25
C ALA A 222 15.91 0.46 -17.92
N PRO A 223 15.56 -0.15 -16.76
CA PRO A 223 14.17 -0.44 -16.43
C PRO A 223 13.30 0.81 -16.29
N LEU A 224 13.85 1.91 -15.77
CA LEU A 224 13.14 3.19 -15.70
C LEU A 224 12.86 3.75 -17.10
N ILE A 225 13.87 3.75 -17.96
CA ILE A 225 13.77 4.26 -19.33
C ILE A 225 12.75 3.43 -20.12
N ASP A 226 12.86 2.11 -20.05
CA ASP A 226 11.95 1.17 -20.71
C ASP A 226 10.50 1.40 -20.27
N PHE A 227 10.25 1.46 -18.97
CA PHE A 227 8.91 1.72 -18.43
C PHE A 227 8.32 3.05 -18.91
N VAL A 228 9.10 4.12 -18.88
CA VAL A 228 8.65 5.45 -19.33
C VAL A 228 8.32 5.44 -20.83
N HIS A 229 9.17 4.83 -21.65
CA HIS A 229 8.92 4.70 -23.08
C HIS A 229 7.66 3.88 -23.37
N HIS A 230 7.50 2.75 -22.67
CA HIS A 230 6.32 1.90 -22.79
C HIS A 230 5.03 2.67 -22.48
N MET A 231 4.98 3.35 -21.33
CA MET A 231 3.79 4.10 -20.90
C MET A 231 3.47 5.28 -21.81
N ASN A 232 4.50 5.98 -22.30
CA ASN A 232 4.26 7.08 -23.21
C ASN A 232 3.78 6.62 -24.59
N SER A 233 4.30 5.50 -25.08
CA SER A 233 3.80 4.85 -26.30
C SER A 233 2.35 4.42 -26.12
N ALA A 234 2.01 3.82 -24.98
CA ALA A 234 0.64 3.39 -24.66
C ALA A 234 -0.36 4.56 -24.58
N ALA A 235 0.07 5.72 -24.10
CA ALA A 235 -0.78 6.92 -24.09
C ALA A 235 -1.10 7.46 -25.51
N GLY A 236 -0.21 7.20 -26.47
CA GLY A 236 -0.36 7.68 -27.86
C GLY A 236 -0.41 9.21 -27.97
N THR A 237 0.19 9.91 -27.00
CA THR A 237 0.32 11.37 -26.93
C THR A 237 1.45 11.73 -25.99
N ASN A 238 2.07 12.89 -26.18
CA ASN A 238 3.19 13.30 -25.32
C ASN A 238 2.74 13.60 -23.90
N ALA A 239 3.52 13.10 -22.93
CA ALA A 239 3.40 13.46 -21.55
C ALA A 239 3.95 14.86 -21.27
N TYR A 240 3.49 15.44 -20.17
CA TYR A 240 4.09 16.61 -19.55
C TYR A 240 4.80 16.21 -18.26
N VAL A 241 5.94 16.83 -17.99
CA VAL A 241 6.64 16.65 -16.71
C VAL A 241 5.97 17.54 -15.66
N ALA A 242 5.52 16.95 -14.59
CA ALA A 242 4.99 17.69 -13.46
C ALA A 242 6.08 18.46 -12.71
N SER A 243 5.80 19.69 -12.32
CA SER A 243 6.66 20.38 -11.37
C SER A 243 6.50 19.75 -9.99
N MET A 244 7.61 19.60 -9.26
CA MET A 244 7.61 18.98 -7.92
C MET A 244 6.87 19.80 -6.86
N GLU A 245 6.62 21.08 -7.11
CA GLU A 245 5.94 21.98 -6.18
C GLU A 245 4.48 21.60 -5.94
N ASN A 246 3.89 20.76 -6.80
CA ASN A 246 2.49 20.36 -6.74
C ASN A 246 2.27 18.88 -6.34
N SER A 247 3.28 18.20 -5.80
CA SER A 247 3.16 16.77 -5.43
C SER A 247 2.28 16.51 -4.18
N TRP A 248 1.86 17.57 -3.50
CA TRP A 248 1.14 17.52 -2.21
C TRP A 248 -0.39 17.55 -2.30
N GLY A 249 -0.93 17.62 -3.48
CA GLY A 249 -2.37 17.69 -3.69
C GLY A 249 -2.81 17.06 -5.00
N PRO A 250 -4.10 17.19 -5.35
CA PRO A 250 -4.53 16.87 -6.70
C PRO A 250 -3.64 17.69 -7.63
N VAL A 251 -3.01 17.00 -8.57
CA VAL A 251 -2.12 17.64 -9.55
C VAL A 251 -3.01 18.52 -10.44
N THR A 252 -3.28 19.74 -9.96
CA THR A 252 -3.99 20.74 -10.73
C THR A 252 -3.14 21.09 -11.93
N ARG A 253 -3.75 21.03 -13.12
CA ARG A 253 -3.19 21.31 -14.45
C ARG A 253 -1.72 21.76 -14.40
N LEU A 254 -0.86 20.81 -14.65
CA LEU A 254 0.56 21.08 -14.70
C LEU A 254 0.82 22.01 -15.87
N GLN A 255 1.23 23.23 -15.61
CA GLN A 255 2.00 24.01 -16.55
C GLN A 255 3.38 23.33 -16.65
N GLY A 256 3.37 22.09 -17.15
CA GLY A 256 4.57 21.29 -17.29
C GLY A 256 5.21 21.51 -18.63
N LYS A 257 6.49 21.33 -18.65
CA LYS A 257 7.27 21.20 -19.87
C LYS A 257 6.92 19.85 -20.51
N GLU A 258 6.76 19.84 -21.83
CA GLU A 258 6.64 18.59 -22.58
C GLU A 258 7.81 17.65 -22.28
N ALA A 259 7.52 16.38 -21.98
CA ALA A 259 8.52 15.40 -21.59
C ALA A 259 9.48 15.09 -22.76
N ARG A 260 10.77 14.99 -22.46
CA ARG A 260 11.80 14.65 -23.45
C ARG A 260 11.87 13.13 -23.59
N LEU A 261 10.99 12.58 -24.37
CA LEU A 261 10.82 11.12 -24.55
C LEU A 261 12.09 10.39 -25.01
N SER A 262 12.98 11.07 -25.72
CA SER A 262 14.26 10.50 -26.15
C SER A 262 15.27 10.30 -25.00
N ASN A 263 15.06 10.95 -23.87
CA ASN A 263 15.90 10.80 -22.68
C ASN A 263 15.12 11.13 -21.41
N PRO A 264 14.34 10.19 -20.86
CA PRO A 264 13.53 10.39 -19.65
C PRO A 264 14.33 10.85 -18.43
N LEU A 265 15.62 10.47 -18.34
CA LEU A 265 16.48 10.84 -17.22
C LEU A 265 16.75 12.35 -17.15
N LYS A 266 16.63 13.09 -18.27
CA LYS A 266 16.78 14.55 -18.27
C LYS A 266 15.60 15.28 -17.63
N ASP A 267 14.48 14.61 -17.51
CA ASP A 267 13.26 15.13 -16.89
C ASP A 267 13.06 14.57 -15.46
N ALA A 268 13.72 13.46 -15.14
CA ALA A 268 13.74 12.89 -13.80
C ALA A 268 14.73 13.65 -12.89
N ARG A 269 14.39 13.75 -11.62
CA ARG A 269 15.28 14.32 -10.59
C ARG A 269 15.99 13.21 -9.85
N LEU A 270 17.33 13.22 -9.93
CA LEU A 270 18.15 12.38 -9.06
C LEU A 270 18.24 13.04 -7.69
N MET A 271 17.84 12.34 -6.64
CA MET A 271 17.75 12.85 -5.28
C MET A 271 18.38 11.88 -4.28
N ASP A 272 18.84 12.41 -3.15
CA ASP A 272 19.05 11.59 -1.96
C ASP A 272 17.74 10.89 -1.57
N TRP A 273 17.78 9.57 -1.35
CA TRP A 273 16.58 8.79 -1.14
C TRP A 273 15.84 9.18 0.15
N LEU A 274 16.57 9.47 1.23
CA LEU A 274 15.94 9.88 2.47
C LEU A 274 15.14 11.18 2.29
N TYR A 275 15.71 12.14 1.57
CA TYR A 275 15.02 13.39 1.25
C TYR A 275 13.79 13.15 0.36
N LEU A 276 13.91 12.26 -0.63
CA LEU A 276 12.83 11.90 -1.54
C LEU A 276 11.61 11.36 -0.76
N THR A 277 11.79 10.58 0.30
CA THR A 277 10.66 10.02 1.07
C THR A 277 9.73 11.08 1.66
N GLN A 278 10.22 12.30 1.88
CA GLN A 278 9.42 13.44 2.34
C GLN A 278 8.73 14.21 1.20
N THR A 279 9.06 13.94 -0.06
CA THR A 279 8.56 14.71 -1.20
C THR A 279 7.40 14.06 -1.94
N ILE A 280 7.13 12.77 -1.73
CA ILE A 280 6.13 12.03 -2.49
C ILE A 280 4.71 12.25 -1.95
N ASN A 281 4.51 11.97 -0.68
CA ASN A 281 3.22 12.10 0.00
C ASN A 281 3.41 12.60 1.44
N GLY A 282 2.45 13.35 1.94
CA GLY A 282 2.36 13.76 3.33
C GLY A 282 0.91 13.80 3.80
N SER A 283 0.70 14.02 5.08
CA SER A 283 -0.65 14.26 5.59
C SER A 283 -1.21 15.54 4.97
N GLY A 284 -2.40 15.42 4.40
CA GLY A 284 -3.13 16.56 3.86
C GLY A 284 -3.72 17.47 4.94
N SER A 285 -4.52 18.42 4.50
CA SER A 285 -5.33 19.26 5.39
C SER A 285 -6.35 18.42 6.15
N ASN A 286 -6.84 18.92 7.28
CA ASN A 286 -7.93 18.29 8.01
C ASN A 286 -9.20 18.27 7.14
N GLN A 287 -9.65 17.09 6.73
CA GLN A 287 -10.76 16.88 5.80
C GLN A 287 -11.43 15.53 6.06
N PHE A 288 -12.66 15.41 5.59
CA PHE A 288 -13.36 14.13 5.53
C PHE A 288 -12.89 13.32 4.32
N GLY A 289 -13.10 12.00 4.35
CA GLY A 289 -12.73 11.14 3.24
C GLY A 289 -13.43 9.80 3.23
N LYS A 290 -13.65 9.25 2.04
CA LYS A 290 -14.09 7.89 1.79
C LYS A 290 -13.01 7.17 1.00
N TYR A 291 -12.71 5.94 1.43
CA TYR A 291 -11.73 5.06 0.81
C TYR A 291 -12.36 3.74 0.44
N LYS A 292 -11.93 3.18 -0.70
CA LYS A 292 -12.11 1.78 -1.08
C LYS A 292 -10.81 1.27 -1.67
N SER A 293 -10.57 -0.03 -1.61
CA SER A 293 -9.33 -0.61 -2.16
C SER A 293 -9.57 -1.96 -2.80
N PHE A 294 -8.66 -2.35 -3.69
CA PHE A 294 -8.62 -3.69 -4.25
C PHE A 294 -7.22 -4.05 -4.74
N TYR A 295 -6.95 -5.33 -4.78
CA TYR A 295 -5.74 -5.90 -5.36
C TYR A 295 -6.08 -6.66 -6.63
N GLN A 296 -5.25 -6.52 -7.67
CA GLN A 296 -5.53 -7.00 -9.01
C GLN A 296 -4.43 -7.91 -9.54
N ILE A 297 -4.82 -9.14 -9.90
CA ILE A 297 -3.96 -10.17 -10.49
C ILE A 297 -3.99 -10.08 -12.01
N GLU A 298 -5.19 -9.94 -12.61
CA GLU A 298 -5.43 -9.98 -14.03
C GLU A 298 -5.64 -8.60 -14.64
N ASN A 299 -5.47 -8.48 -15.96
CA ASN A 299 -5.58 -7.23 -16.71
C ASN A 299 -7.00 -6.64 -16.66
N PHE A 300 -7.12 -5.35 -16.90
CA PHE A 300 -8.40 -4.62 -16.95
C PHE A 300 -9.34 -5.20 -18.02
N THR A 301 -10.59 -5.43 -17.65
CA THR A 301 -11.69 -5.75 -18.54
C THR A 301 -12.29 -4.49 -19.18
N ASP A 302 -13.12 -4.68 -20.18
CA ASP A 302 -13.83 -3.56 -20.81
C ASP A 302 -14.84 -2.92 -19.84
N VAL A 303 -15.50 -3.72 -19.00
CA VAL A 303 -16.44 -3.24 -17.97
C VAL A 303 -15.74 -2.35 -16.94
N GLU A 304 -14.57 -2.74 -16.47
CA GLU A 304 -13.75 -1.96 -15.52
C GLU A 304 -13.31 -0.62 -16.14
N VAL A 305 -12.88 -0.65 -17.40
CA VAL A 305 -12.49 0.57 -18.14
C VAL A 305 -13.71 1.47 -18.39
N ASP A 306 -14.87 0.89 -18.69
CA ASP A 306 -16.12 1.63 -18.88
C ASP A 306 -16.54 2.32 -17.57
N ALA A 307 -16.43 1.66 -16.44
CA ALA A 307 -16.66 2.27 -15.12
C ALA A 307 -15.70 3.44 -14.85
N ILE A 308 -14.38 3.25 -15.08
CA ILE A 308 -13.40 4.33 -14.94
C ILE A 308 -13.77 5.51 -15.85
N TRP A 309 -14.03 5.27 -17.13
CA TRP A 309 -14.37 6.32 -18.06
C TRP A 309 -15.63 7.08 -17.66
N THR A 310 -16.67 6.36 -17.25
CA THR A 310 -17.96 6.93 -16.86
C THR A 310 -17.84 7.82 -15.63
N HIS A 311 -17.12 7.35 -14.59
CA HIS A 311 -17.08 8.06 -13.32
C HIS A 311 -15.98 9.15 -13.22
N PHE A 312 -14.89 9.03 -13.99
CA PHE A 312 -13.78 9.98 -13.90
C PHE A 312 -13.75 11.03 -14.99
N ASN A 313 -14.34 10.76 -16.16
CA ASN A 313 -14.29 11.67 -17.31
C ASN A 313 -15.46 12.67 -17.37
N GLN A 314 -16.13 12.91 -16.24
CA GLN A 314 -17.20 13.91 -16.13
C GLN A 314 -16.63 15.29 -15.83
N THR A 315 -17.30 16.34 -16.28
CA THR A 315 -16.99 17.74 -15.97
C THR A 315 -18.07 18.37 -15.11
N GLY A 316 -17.75 19.47 -14.42
CA GLY A 316 -18.72 20.21 -13.62
C GLY A 316 -19.03 19.60 -12.25
N GLN A 317 -18.37 18.52 -11.85
CA GLN A 317 -18.55 17.85 -10.56
C GLN A 317 -17.58 18.45 -9.51
N THR A 318 -17.84 19.68 -9.07
CA THR A 318 -16.93 20.41 -8.17
C THR A 318 -16.72 19.75 -6.80
N HIS A 319 -17.69 18.95 -6.35
CA HIS A 319 -17.54 18.16 -5.11
C HIS A 319 -16.56 17.00 -5.24
N LEU A 320 -16.17 16.60 -6.46
CA LEU A 320 -15.18 15.56 -6.74
C LEU A 320 -13.77 16.13 -7.02
N ASN A 321 -13.52 17.36 -6.58
CA ASN A 321 -12.24 18.05 -6.83
C ASN A 321 -11.04 17.44 -6.08
N GLN A 322 -11.23 16.47 -5.24
CA GLN A 322 -10.20 15.67 -4.60
C GLN A 322 -10.49 14.17 -4.72
N ALA A 323 -11.19 13.78 -5.80
CA ALA A 323 -11.49 12.39 -6.08
C ALA A 323 -10.47 11.79 -7.05
N LEU A 324 -9.98 10.58 -6.76
CA LEU A 324 -9.05 9.88 -7.62
C LEU A 324 -9.08 8.36 -7.41
N LEU A 325 -8.70 7.62 -8.45
CA LEU A 325 -8.28 6.23 -8.36
C LEU A 325 -6.75 6.21 -8.48
N GLN A 326 -6.08 5.79 -7.42
CA GLN A 326 -4.65 5.55 -7.39
C GLN A 326 -4.39 4.06 -7.63
N ILE A 327 -3.53 3.73 -8.58
CA ILE A 327 -3.16 2.36 -8.93
C ILE A 327 -1.65 2.24 -8.72
N ASP A 328 -1.27 1.55 -7.66
CA ASP A 328 0.12 1.36 -7.27
C ASP A 328 0.69 0.11 -7.96
N SER A 329 1.96 0.13 -8.34
CA SER A 329 2.68 -1.09 -8.70
C SER A 329 2.83 -1.98 -7.47
N TYR A 330 2.53 -3.26 -7.61
CA TYR A 330 2.66 -4.27 -6.57
C TYR A 330 3.52 -5.45 -7.07
N GLY A 331 3.54 -6.59 -6.41
CA GLY A 331 4.31 -7.77 -6.88
C GLY A 331 5.79 -7.70 -6.53
N GLY A 332 6.63 -8.28 -7.38
CA GLY A 332 8.06 -8.41 -7.11
C GLY A 332 8.34 -9.24 -5.86
N CYS A 333 9.16 -8.73 -4.96
CA CYS A 333 9.51 -9.40 -3.70
C CYS A 333 8.29 -9.72 -2.82
N VAL A 334 7.23 -8.92 -2.87
CA VAL A 334 5.99 -9.17 -2.10
C VAL A 334 5.40 -10.53 -2.44
N ASN A 335 5.41 -10.90 -3.73
CA ASN A 335 4.84 -12.15 -4.22
C ASN A 335 5.76 -13.37 -4.04
N THR A 336 6.95 -13.17 -3.43
CA THR A 336 7.92 -14.26 -3.19
C THR A 336 8.05 -14.64 -1.71
N ASN A 337 7.21 -14.07 -0.83
CA ASN A 337 7.25 -14.42 0.58
C ASN A 337 6.93 -15.91 0.78
N ASP A 338 7.75 -16.60 1.56
CA ASP A 338 7.51 -18.00 1.92
C ASP A 338 6.63 -18.08 3.18
N GLU A 339 5.35 -18.29 2.97
CA GLU A 339 4.36 -18.38 4.05
C GLU A 339 4.59 -19.58 5.01
N VAL A 340 5.46 -20.51 4.69
CA VAL A 340 5.82 -21.63 5.58
C VAL A 340 6.87 -21.19 6.60
N SER A 341 7.96 -20.61 6.13
CA SER A 341 9.08 -20.17 6.98
C SER A 341 8.85 -18.77 7.56
N ASN A 342 8.06 -17.92 6.89
CA ASN A 342 7.79 -16.55 7.26
C ASN A 342 6.27 -16.22 7.15
N PRO A 343 5.40 -16.90 7.94
CA PRO A 343 3.96 -16.75 7.82
C PRO A 343 3.49 -15.35 8.24
N THR A 344 2.54 -14.81 7.49
CA THR A 344 1.89 -13.53 7.76
C THR A 344 0.37 -13.64 7.67
N ALA A 345 -0.35 -12.64 8.14
CA ALA A 345 -1.80 -12.53 7.93
C ALA A 345 -2.15 -11.77 6.63
N VAL A 346 -1.15 -11.38 5.85
CA VAL A 346 -1.37 -10.75 4.53
C VAL A 346 -1.66 -11.83 3.50
N HIS A 347 -2.88 -11.81 2.96
CA HIS A 347 -3.32 -12.75 1.93
C HIS A 347 -2.82 -12.38 0.53
N GLN A 348 -2.64 -11.09 0.27
CA GLN A 348 -2.38 -10.53 -1.06
C GLN A 348 -0.93 -10.75 -1.49
N ARG A 349 -0.66 -11.92 -2.11
CA ARG A 349 0.69 -12.37 -2.52
C ARG A 349 0.83 -12.73 -4.00
N HIS A 350 -0.20 -12.44 -4.84
CA HIS A 350 -0.19 -12.77 -6.26
C HIS A 350 -0.51 -11.57 -7.15
N SER A 351 -0.96 -10.47 -6.57
CA SER A 351 -1.35 -9.27 -7.30
C SER A 351 -0.15 -8.54 -7.90
N LEU A 352 -0.39 -7.88 -9.01
CA LEU A 352 0.57 -7.00 -9.69
C LEU A 352 0.28 -5.53 -9.44
N LEU A 353 -0.99 -5.19 -9.17
CA LEU A 353 -1.45 -3.85 -8.90
C LEU A 353 -2.25 -3.80 -7.60
N LYS A 354 -2.12 -2.70 -6.88
CA LYS A 354 -2.89 -2.37 -5.69
C LYS A 354 -3.57 -1.03 -5.92
N SER A 355 -4.89 -0.99 -5.76
CA SER A 355 -5.66 0.21 -6.06
C SER A 355 -6.32 0.80 -4.83
N GLN A 356 -6.38 2.14 -4.80
CA GLN A 356 -7.08 2.93 -3.80
C GLN A 356 -7.98 3.94 -4.48
N LEU A 357 -9.29 3.74 -4.35
CA LEU A 357 -10.28 4.77 -4.66
C LEU A 357 -10.43 5.69 -3.46
N GLN A 358 -10.42 6.99 -3.69
CA GLN A 358 -10.59 7.97 -2.62
C GLN A 358 -11.33 9.21 -3.12
N ALA A 359 -12.15 9.77 -2.24
CA ALA A 359 -12.75 11.09 -2.38
C ALA A 359 -12.62 11.82 -1.05
N TYR A 360 -12.16 13.07 -1.11
CA TYR A 360 -12.05 13.95 0.05
C TYR A 360 -12.97 15.14 -0.09
N TRP A 361 -13.43 15.67 1.05
CA TRP A 361 -14.23 16.90 1.10
C TRP A 361 -14.00 17.63 2.43
N THR A 362 -14.14 18.94 2.40
CA THR A 362 -14.06 19.80 3.60
C THR A 362 -15.44 20.31 4.03
N ASP A 363 -16.36 20.49 3.07
CA ASP A 363 -17.72 20.93 3.33
C ASP A 363 -18.64 19.71 3.52
N PRO A 364 -19.26 19.53 4.71
CA PRO A 364 -20.15 18.41 5.00
C PRO A 364 -21.33 18.25 4.02
N ILE A 365 -21.74 19.30 3.31
CA ILE A 365 -22.81 19.24 2.31
C ILE A 365 -22.48 18.29 1.13
N ASN A 366 -21.19 17.98 0.95
CA ASN A 366 -20.70 17.10 -0.12
C ASN A 366 -20.57 15.65 0.32
N GLU A 367 -20.75 15.33 1.60
CA GLU A 367 -20.51 14.00 2.17
C GLU A 367 -21.26 12.90 1.41
N ASP A 368 -22.59 13.01 1.38
CA ASP A 368 -23.44 12.02 0.71
C ASP A 368 -23.10 11.83 -0.78
N LYS A 369 -22.74 12.92 -1.46
CA LYS A 369 -22.38 12.88 -2.88
C LYS A 369 -21.06 12.15 -3.11
N CYS A 370 -20.05 12.45 -2.27
CA CYS A 370 -18.74 11.81 -2.37
C CYS A 370 -18.81 10.31 -1.99
N ILE A 371 -19.55 9.98 -0.92
CA ILE A 371 -19.75 8.59 -0.50
C ILE A 371 -20.47 7.80 -1.60
N ARG A 372 -21.60 8.31 -2.12
CA ARG A 372 -22.34 7.64 -3.21
C ARG A 372 -21.48 7.46 -4.44
N TRP A 373 -20.74 8.49 -4.85
CA TRP A 373 -19.86 8.38 -6.00
C TRP A 373 -18.85 7.24 -5.86
N CYS A 374 -18.23 7.07 -4.67
CA CYS A 374 -17.35 5.96 -4.39
C CYS A 374 -18.06 4.60 -4.45
N GLN A 375 -19.30 4.54 -3.94
CA GLN A 375 -20.11 3.32 -3.95
C GLN A 375 -20.56 2.95 -5.38
N ASP A 376 -21.07 3.91 -6.13
CA ASP A 376 -21.52 3.71 -7.52
C ASP A 376 -20.39 3.27 -8.43
N PHE A 377 -19.23 3.97 -8.35
CA PHE A 377 -18.03 3.54 -9.08
C PHE A 377 -17.64 2.09 -8.76
N PHE A 378 -17.61 1.73 -7.48
CA PHE A 378 -17.18 0.42 -7.05
C PHE A 378 -18.15 -0.68 -7.48
N ASN A 379 -19.45 -0.41 -7.40
CA ASN A 379 -20.50 -1.31 -7.89
C ASN A 379 -20.41 -1.53 -9.40
N ASP A 380 -20.20 -0.46 -10.19
CA ASP A 380 -20.07 -0.56 -11.65
C ASP A 380 -18.78 -1.29 -12.04
N PHE A 381 -17.67 -0.97 -11.39
CA PHE A 381 -16.37 -1.59 -11.65
C PHE A 381 -16.40 -3.10 -11.40
N PHE A 382 -17.02 -3.53 -10.28
CA PHE A 382 -17.16 -4.93 -9.90
C PHE A 382 -18.53 -5.53 -10.25
N SER A 383 -19.26 -4.96 -11.23
CA SER A 383 -20.61 -5.43 -11.57
C SER A 383 -20.67 -6.90 -11.99
N GLN A 384 -19.61 -7.43 -12.58
CA GLN A 384 -19.48 -8.85 -12.93
C GLN A 384 -19.12 -9.77 -11.73
N GLN A 385 -18.98 -9.20 -10.51
CA GLN A 385 -18.50 -9.88 -9.31
C GLN A 385 -19.29 -9.48 -8.07
N ASN A 386 -20.59 -9.24 -8.23
CA ASN A 386 -21.48 -8.84 -7.14
C ASN A 386 -21.01 -7.58 -6.39
N GLY A 387 -20.35 -6.64 -7.09
CA GLY A 387 -19.92 -5.36 -6.55
C GLY A 387 -18.72 -5.39 -5.64
N LYS A 388 -17.94 -6.49 -5.58
CA LYS A 388 -16.79 -6.63 -4.67
C LYS A 388 -15.64 -7.45 -5.27
N PRO A 389 -14.37 -7.15 -4.88
CA PRO A 389 -13.17 -7.81 -5.42
C PRO A 389 -12.88 -9.17 -4.75
N PHE A 390 -13.85 -10.09 -4.70
CA PHE A 390 -13.59 -11.44 -4.21
C PHE A 390 -12.58 -12.20 -5.08
N SER A 391 -11.82 -13.09 -4.45
CA SER A 391 -10.79 -13.90 -5.12
C SER A 391 -11.34 -15.10 -5.90
N ASP A 392 -12.65 -15.31 -5.92
CA ASP A 392 -13.31 -16.50 -6.49
C ASP A 392 -12.93 -16.79 -7.96
N ASN A 393 -12.67 -15.76 -8.74
CA ASN A 393 -12.30 -15.87 -10.15
C ASN A 393 -10.80 -15.64 -10.42
N GLN A 394 -9.99 -15.58 -9.38
CA GLN A 394 -8.54 -15.36 -9.46
C GLN A 394 -8.12 -14.06 -10.15
N ARG A 395 -9.04 -13.09 -10.30
CA ARG A 395 -8.73 -11.78 -10.88
C ARG A 395 -8.27 -10.78 -9.83
N TYR A 396 -8.75 -10.94 -8.60
CA TYR A 396 -8.49 -10.05 -7.46
C TYR A 396 -8.08 -10.83 -6.23
N GLU A 397 -7.46 -10.11 -5.29
CA GLU A 397 -7.13 -10.62 -3.95
C GLU A 397 -7.74 -9.74 -2.86
N GLY A 398 -8.99 -9.29 -3.06
CA GLY A 398 -9.72 -8.54 -2.04
C GLY A 398 -9.21 -7.12 -1.82
N CYS A 399 -9.26 -6.68 -0.56
CA CYS A 399 -9.07 -5.31 -0.11
C CYS A 399 -7.87 -5.18 0.85
N PHE A 400 -7.37 -3.94 1.03
CA PHE A 400 -6.29 -3.62 1.96
C PHE A 400 -6.86 -3.19 3.32
N ILE A 401 -6.50 -3.88 4.39
CA ILE A 401 -7.07 -3.62 5.72
C ILE A 401 -6.71 -2.25 6.30
N ASN A 402 -5.62 -1.62 5.86
CA ASN A 402 -5.31 -0.24 6.25
C ASN A 402 -6.20 0.81 5.56
N TYR A 403 -7.04 0.39 4.62
CA TYR A 403 -8.15 1.18 4.06
C TYR A 403 -9.48 0.50 4.40
N PRO A 404 -9.83 0.40 5.71
CA PRO A 404 -11.05 -0.28 6.15
C PRO A 404 -12.27 0.45 5.61
N ASP A 405 -13.23 -0.32 5.09
CA ASP A 405 -14.45 0.21 4.49
C ASP A 405 -15.67 -0.57 4.98
N VAL A 406 -16.52 0.10 5.74
CA VAL A 406 -17.72 -0.52 6.33
C VAL A 406 -18.72 -1.02 5.27
N ASP A 407 -18.70 -0.44 4.07
CA ASP A 407 -19.56 -0.91 2.97
C ASP A 407 -19.26 -2.39 2.61
N MET A 408 -18.01 -2.83 2.82
CA MET A 408 -17.61 -4.21 2.52
C MET A 408 -18.29 -5.25 3.42
N ARG A 409 -18.82 -4.83 4.58
CA ARG A 409 -19.56 -5.71 5.48
C ARG A 409 -20.96 -6.06 4.99
N TYR A 410 -21.50 -5.31 4.05
CA TYR A 410 -22.89 -5.49 3.61
C TYR A 410 -22.95 -6.01 2.18
N ILE A 411 -23.99 -6.78 1.86
CA ILE A 411 -24.23 -7.21 0.47
C ILE A 411 -24.46 -5.96 -0.38
N SER A 412 -23.81 -5.90 -1.54
CA SER A 412 -23.93 -4.77 -2.46
C SER A 412 -25.41 -4.53 -2.81
N ASN A 413 -25.83 -3.27 -2.77
CA ASN A 413 -27.22 -2.85 -3.01
C ASN A 413 -28.25 -3.37 -2.01
N GLN A 414 -27.83 -3.92 -0.84
CA GLN A 414 -28.71 -4.36 0.25
C GLN A 414 -28.26 -3.77 1.59
N PRO A 415 -28.48 -2.48 1.83
CA PRO A 415 -28.05 -1.83 3.07
C PRO A 415 -28.59 -2.57 4.30
N GLY A 416 -27.70 -2.79 5.29
CA GLY A 416 -28.05 -3.49 6.54
C GLY A 416 -28.05 -5.02 6.47
N THR A 417 -27.90 -5.63 5.29
CA THR A 417 -27.76 -7.09 5.17
C THR A 417 -26.28 -7.44 5.19
N THR A 418 -25.81 -8.08 6.28
CA THR A 418 -24.41 -8.48 6.43
C THR A 418 -24.00 -9.52 5.39
N ASP A 419 -22.88 -9.27 4.74
CA ASP A 419 -22.21 -10.24 3.89
C ASP A 419 -21.32 -11.13 4.76
N THR A 420 -21.67 -12.40 4.92
CA THR A 420 -20.93 -13.34 5.77
C THR A 420 -19.50 -13.58 5.31
N ARG A 421 -19.18 -13.24 4.06
CA ARG A 421 -17.85 -13.41 3.46
C ARG A 421 -16.99 -12.16 3.53
N TRP A 422 -17.44 -11.05 4.15
CA TRP A 422 -16.69 -9.78 4.11
C TRP A 422 -15.25 -9.87 4.62
N LEU A 423 -14.98 -10.77 5.59
CA LEU A 423 -13.61 -10.99 6.10
C LEU A 423 -12.68 -11.58 5.03
N GLU A 424 -13.21 -12.40 4.11
CA GLU A 424 -12.43 -12.98 3.02
C GLU A 424 -11.84 -11.91 2.11
N LEU A 425 -12.50 -10.74 1.96
CA LEU A 425 -11.99 -9.62 1.19
C LEU A 425 -10.66 -9.07 1.75
N TYR A 426 -10.46 -9.15 3.06
CA TYR A 426 -9.27 -8.60 3.70
C TYR A 426 -8.22 -9.66 4.01
N TYR A 427 -8.64 -10.88 4.32
CA TYR A 427 -7.78 -11.89 4.91
C TYR A 427 -7.76 -13.24 4.17
N GLY A 428 -8.61 -13.42 3.15
CA GLY A 428 -8.66 -14.65 2.33
C GLY A 428 -8.71 -15.92 3.17
N ASP A 429 -7.76 -16.81 2.96
CA ASP A 429 -7.60 -18.09 3.65
C ASP A 429 -7.19 -17.97 5.14
N LYS A 430 -6.76 -16.79 5.59
CA LYS A 430 -6.32 -16.55 6.97
C LYS A 430 -7.48 -16.33 7.95
N VAL A 431 -8.71 -16.15 7.48
CA VAL A 431 -9.89 -15.80 8.31
C VAL A 431 -10.06 -16.74 9.50
N ASN A 432 -10.01 -18.06 9.30
CA ASN A 432 -10.19 -19.04 10.36
C ASN A 432 -9.14 -18.92 11.46
N MET A 433 -7.88 -18.78 11.09
CA MET A 433 -6.77 -18.60 12.04
C MET A 433 -6.95 -17.32 12.84
N LEU A 434 -7.32 -16.21 12.18
CA LEU A 434 -7.52 -14.92 12.85
C LEU A 434 -8.70 -14.94 13.84
N ILE A 435 -9.82 -15.54 13.49
CA ILE A 435 -10.99 -15.70 14.41
C ILE A 435 -10.62 -16.60 15.60
N ASN A 436 -9.93 -17.71 15.38
CA ASN A 436 -9.51 -18.60 16.46
C ASN A 436 -8.54 -17.90 17.41
N THR A 437 -7.58 -17.15 16.87
CA THR A 437 -6.66 -16.33 17.67
C THR A 437 -7.43 -15.28 18.48
N LYS A 438 -8.39 -14.58 17.85
CA LYS A 438 -9.27 -13.61 18.55
C LYS A 438 -9.98 -14.23 19.72
N ARG A 439 -10.63 -15.38 19.50
CA ARG A 439 -11.36 -16.11 20.54
C ARG A 439 -10.46 -16.54 21.69
N ALA A 440 -9.21 -16.94 21.40
CA ALA A 440 -8.27 -17.39 22.40
C ALA A 440 -7.65 -16.24 23.21
N VAL A 441 -7.46 -15.07 22.60
CA VAL A 441 -6.72 -13.93 23.20
C VAL A 441 -7.68 -12.90 23.81
N ASP A 442 -8.83 -12.67 23.20
CA ASP A 442 -9.82 -11.67 23.61
C ASP A 442 -11.26 -12.24 23.51
N PRO A 443 -11.58 -13.28 24.30
CA PRO A 443 -12.88 -13.97 24.25
C PRO A 443 -14.06 -13.05 24.59
N GLU A 444 -13.84 -12.02 25.40
CA GLU A 444 -14.86 -11.03 25.77
C GLU A 444 -15.02 -9.92 24.72
N ASN A 445 -14.25 -9.99 23.62
CA ASN A 445 -14.29 -9.02 22.53
C ASN A 445 -14.14 -7.56 23.00
N ILE A 446 -13.17 -7.31 23.89
CA ILE A 446 -12.85 -5.98 24.44
C ILE A 446 -12.31 -5.06 23.33
N PHE A 447 -11.40 -5.59 22.49
CA PHE A 447 -10.82 -4.88 21.35
C PHE A 447 -11.72 -5.04 20.11
N ARG A 448 -12.64 -4.12 19.91
CA ARG A 448 -13.62 -4.18 18.82
C ARG A 448 -13.85 -2.85 18.14
N SER A 449 -14.17 -2.93 16.87
CA SER A 449 -14.69 -1.87 16.01
C SER A 449 -15.65 -2.49 14.99
N GLU A 450 -16.26 -1.69 14.13
CA GLU A 450 -17.13 -2.22 13.07
C GLU A 450 -16.40 -3.17 12.10
N MET A 451 -15.09 -2.95 11.91
CA MET A 451 -14.24 -3.72 10.99
C MET A 451 -13.31 -4.69 11.70
N SER A 452 -13.50 -4.94 13.00
CA SER A 452 -12.66 -5.89 13.73
C SER A 452 -12.99 -7.34 13.41
N ILE A 453 -11.98 -8.19 13.56
CA ILE A 453 -12.11 -9.65 13.51
C ILE A 453 -13.00 -10.07 14.69
N PRO A 454 -14.11 -10.79 14.44
CA PRO A 454 -15.03 -11.22 15.47
C PRO A 454 -14.53 -12.47 16.22
N VAL A 455 -15.14 -12.78 17.37
CA VAL A 455 -14.86 -14.00 18.15
C VAL A 455 -15.52 -15.26 17.57
N SER A 456 -16.42 -15.10 16.60
CA SER A 456 -17.09 -16.18 15.85
C SER A 456 -17.31 -15.76 14.41
N HIS A 457 -17.52 -16.72 13.53
CA HIS A 457 -17.89 -16.40 12.14
C HIS A 457 -19.16 -15.54 12.08
N PRO A 458 -19.20 -14.55 11.17
CA PRO A 458 -20.38 -13.71 10.94
C PRO A 458 -21.62 -14.49 10.54
#